data_3ac8648d4ab60b91bf4938dc43bad602
#
_entry.id   3ac8648d4ab60b91bf4938dc43bad602
#
_cell.length_a   1.000
_cell.length_b   1.000
_cell.length_c   1.000
_cell.angle_alpha   90.00
_cell.angle_beta   90.00
_cell.angle_gamma   90.00
#
_symmetry.space_group_name_H-M   'P 1'
#
loop_
_entity.id
_entity.type
_entity.pdbx_description
1 polymer ?
#
loop_
_entity_poly.entity_id
_entity_poly.type
_entity_poly.pdbx_seq_one_letter_code
_entity_poly.pdbx_strand_id
1 'polypeptide(L)'
;MNLCIDQGNSRTKVALFKDGVIVKNLLYRSFTSVDVERLFSLYPITDSIVSSVANMEPAVINALNRLSKRFVLFDHLTPLPIANCYQTPETLGHDRIAAAVGAAHLCPAQNLLIVDAGSAVTYDFVS
;
A
#
# COMPACT_ATOMS: atom_id res chain seq x y z
N MET A 1 -15.01 -3.77 -2.44
CA MET A 1 -13.97 -3.45 -1.43
C MET A 1 -12.61 -3.39 -2.08
N ASN A 2 -11.71 -2.58 -1.52
CA ASN A 2 -10.32 -2.47 -1.97
C ASN A 2 -9.40 -3.16 -0.97
N LEU A 3 -8.45 -3.93 -1.48
CA LEU A 3 -7.45 -4.64 -0.71
C LEU A 3 -6.11 -3.89 -0.83
N CYS A 4 -5.56 -3.45 0.29
CA CYS A 4 -4.24 -2.84 0.35
C CYS A 4 -3.28 -3.77 1.11
N ILE A 5 -2.13 -4.04 0.53
CA ILE A 5 -1.10 -4.90 1.08
C ILE A 5 0.21 -4.13 1.16
N ASP A 6 0.77 -4.05 2.35
CA ASP A 6 2.09 -3.49 2.63
C ASP A 6 3.00 -4.60 3.15
N GLN A 7 3.90 -5.06 2.28
CA GLN A 7 4.87 -6.08 2.63
C GLN A 7 6.18 -5.44 3.08
N GLY A 8 6.39 -5.45 4.38
CA GLY A 8 7.68 -5.11 4.99
C GLY A 8 8.65 -6.29 5.05
N ASN A 9 9.83 -6.07 5.63
CA ASN A 9 10.87 -7.10 5.76
C ASN A 9 10.46 -8.27 6.68
N SER A 10 9.69 -8.00 7.72
CA SER A 10 9.36 -9.00 8.77
C SER A 10 7.89 -9.38 8.79
N ARG A 11 7.03 -8.54 8.26
CA ARG A 11 5.57 -8.70 8.35
C ARG A 11 4.88 -8.10 7.15
N THR A 12 3.71 -8.64 6.82
CA THR A 12 2.80 -8.09 5.82
C THR A 12 1.56 -7.54 6.51
N LYS A 13 1.29 -6.26 6.32
CA LYS A 13 0.07 -5.60 6.77
C LYS A 13 -0.95 -5.63 5.64
N VAL A 14 -2.17 -5.95 5.97
CA VAL A 14 -3.27 -6.01 5.02
C VAL A 14 -4.44 -5.19 5.54
N ALA A 15 -4.95 -4.29 4.72
CA ALA A 15 -6.13 -3.50 5.04
C ALA A 15 -7.22 -3.69 3.98
N LEU A 16 -8.45 -3.84 4.43
CA LEU A 16 -9.63 -3.81 3.58
C LEU A 16 -10.36 -2.48 3.74
N PHE A 17 -10.62 -1.84 2.62
CA PHE A 17 -11.34 -0.57 2.55
C PHE A 17 -12.70 -0.74 1.91
N LYS A 18 -13.71 -0.11 2.48
CA LYS A 18 -15.03 0.06 1.91
C LYS A 18 -15.41 1.52 1.99
N ASP A 19 -15.74 2.14 0.85
CA ASP A 19 -16.17 3.54 0.78
C ASP A 19 -15.18 4.52 1.46
N GLY A 20 -13.87 4.29 1.26
CA GLY A 20 -12.80 5.11 1.82
C GLY A 20 -12.48 4.84 3.31
N VAL A 21 -13.19 3.92 3.96
CA VAL A 21 -13.00 3.59 5.38
C VAL A 21 -12.35 2.22 5.53
N ILE A 22 -11.39 2.11 6.45
CA ILE A 22 -10.79 0.82 6.82
C ILE A 22 -11.83 0.01 7.60
N VAL A 23 -12.22 -1.13 7.06
CA VAL A 23 -13.17 -2.05 7.71
C VAL A 23 -12.47 -3.25 8.36
N LYS A 24 -11.23 -3.53 7.97
CA LYS A 24 -10.44 -4.63 8.53
C LYS A 24 -8.96 -4.35 8.42
N ASN A 25 -8.21 -4.64 9.48
CA ASN A 25 -6.75 -4.69 9.48
C ASN A 25 -6.30 -6.09 9.89
N LEU A 26 -5.33 -6.63 9.15
CA LEU A 26 -4.75 -7.95 9.40
C LEU A 26 -3.23 -7.85 9.34
N LEU A 27 -2.55 -8.68 10.11
CA LEU A 27 -1.11 -8.75 10.18
C LEU A 27 -0.65 -10.19 9.97
N TYR A 28 0.21 -10.40 8.98
CA TYR A 28 0.75 -11.71 8.64
C TYR A 28 2.26 -11.74 8.89
N ARG A 29 2.75 -12.84 9.42
CA ARG A 29 4.20 -13.13 9.46
C ARG A 29 4.68 -13.69 8.12
N SER A 30 3.84 -14.49 7.49
CA SER A 30 4.01 -14.98 6.12
C SER A 30 2.69 -14.81 5.40
N PHE A 31 2.70 -14.15 4.25
CA PHE A 31 1.52 -13.90 3.42
C PHE A 31 1.68 -14.65 2.10
N THR A 32 0.75 -15.53 1.81
CA THR A 32 0.83 -16.48 0.71
C THR A 32 -0.34 -16.33 -0.26
N SER A 33 -0.28 -17.00 -1.40
CA SER A 33 -1.40 -17.04 -2.35
C SER A 33 -2.66 -17.67 -1.73
N VAL A 34 -2.53 -18.57 -0.76
CA VAL A 34 -3.66 -19.15 -0.03
C VAL A 34 -4.39 -18.09 0.79
N ASP A 35 -3.65 -17.16 1.40
CA ASP A 35 -4.24 -16.04 2.13
C ASP A 35 -4.99 -15.09 1.19
N VAL A 36 -4.46 -14.85 -0.01
CA VAL A 36 -5.15 -14.06 -1.05
C VAL A 36 -6.48 -14.73 -1.43
N GLU A 37 -6.46 -16.01 -1.78
CA GLU A 37 -7.67 -16.79 -2.11
C GLU A 37 -8.71 -16.71 -0.99
N ARG A 38 -8.26 -16.87 0.25
CA ARG A 38 -9.12 -16.80 1.43
C ARG A 38 -9.76 -15.42 1.60
N LEU A 39 -8.98 -14.34 1.43
CA LEU A 39 -9.51 -12.97 1.53
C LEU A 39 -10.58 -12.71 0.47
N PHE A 40 -10.32 -13.09 -0.78
CA PHE A 40 -11.30 -12.92 -1.85
C PHE A 40 -12.55 -13.81 -1.69
N SER A 41 -12.44 -14.96 -1.02
CA SER A 41 -13.60 -15.80 -0.71
C SER A 41 -14.47 -15.24 0.42
N LEU A 42 -13.85 -14.54 1.38
CA LEU A 42 -14.54 -14.02 2.56
C LEU A 42 -15.10 -12.60 2.38
N TYR A 43 -14.51 -11.82 1.48
CA TYR A 43 -14.83 -10.40 1.29
C TYR A 43 -15.08 -10.08 -0.18
N PRO A 44 -16.02 -9.18 -0.51
CA PRO A 44 -16.31 -8.78 -1.89
C PRO A 44 -15.22 -7.80 -2.41
N ILE A 45 -13.99 -8.28 -2.47
CA ILE A 45 -12.84 -7.51 -2.97
C ILE A 45 -12.95 -7.39 -4.49
N THR A 46 -12.75 -6.19 -5.00
CA THR A 46 -12.75 -5.89 -6.44
C THR A 46 -11.40 -5.44 -6.94
N ASP A 47 -10.70 -4.63 -6.16
CA ASP A 47 -9.45 -4.00 -6.55
C ASP A 47 -8.38 -4.25 -5.49
N SER A 48 -7.14 -4.36 -5.90
CA SER A 48 -6.02 -4.55 -4.98
C SER A 48 -4.80 -3.73 -5.37
N ILE A 49 -4.06 -3.31 -4.34
CA ILE A 49 -2.77 -2.64 -4.47
C ILE A 49 -1.78 -3.27 -3.49
N VAL A 50 -0.55 -3.46 -3.96
CA VAL A 50 0.55 -3.99 -3.17
C VAL A 50 1.71 -3.02 -3.18
N SER A 51 2.23 -2.69 -2.01
CA SER A 51 3.56 -2.11 -1.80
C SER A 51 4.46 -3.18 -1.18
N SER A 52 5.68 -3.33 -1.69
CA SER A 52 6.63 -4.30 -1.16
C SER A 52 8.04 -3.71 -1.12
N VAL A 53 8.73 -3.89 -0.01
CA VAL A 53 10.16 -3.56 0.15
C VAL A 53 11.08 -4.72 -0.25
N ALA A 54 10.51 -5.91 -0.46
CA ALA A 54 11.19 -7.12 -0.92
C ALA A 54 10.47 -7.69 -2.13
N ASN A 55 11.10 -8.63 -2.83
CA ASN A 55 10.42 -9.35 -3.90
C ASN A 55 9.28 -10.18 -3.33
N MET A 56 8.05 -9.81 -3.67
CA MET A 56 6.88 -10.59 -3.32
C MET A 56 6.88 -11.91 -4.09
N GLU A 57 6.43 -12.97 -3.43
CA GLU A 57 6.32 -14.29 -4.04
C GLU A 57 5.46 -14.22 -5.33
N PRO A 58 5.95 -14.74 -6.48
CA PRO A 58 5.21 -14.68 -7.74
C PRO A 58 3.79 -15.27 -7.66
N ALA A 59 3.59 -16.30 -6.83
CA ALA A 59 2.29 -16.90 -6.63
C ALA A 59 1.25 -15.93 -6.03
N VAL A 60 1.68 -15.03 -5.14
CA VAL A 60 0.84 -13.98 -4.55
C VAL A 60 0.44 -12.97 -5.63
N ILE A 61 1.43 -12.48 -6.41
CA ILE A 61 1.17 -11.54 -7.51
C ILE A 61 0.21 -12.14 -8.54
N ASN A 62 0.42 -13.39 -8.93
CA ASN A 62 -0.44 -14.10 -9.88
C ASN A 62 -1.88 -14.25 -9.34
N ALA A 63 -2.03 -14.58 -8.07
CA ALA A 63 -3.35 -14.71 -7.44
C ALA A 63 -4.09 -13.36 -7.41
N LEU A 64 -3.41 -12.28 -7.01
CA LEU A 64 -3.96 -10.93 -6.99
C LEU A 64 -4.37 -10.45 -8.37
N ASN A 65 -3.51 -10.65 -9.37
CA ASN A 65 -3.79 -10.27 -10.75
C ASN A 65 -4.97 -11.04 -11.35
N ARG A 66 -5.13 -12.31 -11.00
CA ARG A 66 -6.24 -13.16 -11.47
C ARG A 66 -7.57 -12.82 -10.81
N LEU A 67 -7.56 -12.51 -9.51
CA LEU A 67 -8.78 -12.33 -8.71
C LEU A 67 -9.29 -10.89 -8.69
N SER A 68 -8.42 -9.91 -8.87
CA SER A 68 -8.79 -8.49 -8.87
C SER A 68 -9.30 -8.05 -10.24
N LYS A 69 -10.28 -7.16 -10.27
CA LYS A 69 -10.66 -6.43 -11.50
C LYS A 69 -9.56 -5.44 -11.91
N ARG A 70 -8.95 -4.77 -10.92
CA ARG A 70 -7.77 -3.93 -11.08
C ARG A 70 -6.75 -4.33 -10.03
N PHE A 71 -5.54 -4.59 -10.48
CA PHE A 71 -4.40 -4.88 -9.62
C PHE A 71 -3.29 -3.87 -9.90
N VAL A 72 -2.73 -3.28 -8.86
CA VAL A 72 -1.61 -2.36 -8.91
C VAL A 72 -0.46 -2.93 -8.08
N LEU A 73 0.66 -3.19 -8.71
CA LEU A 73 1.93 -3.34 -8.01
C LEU A 73 2.56 -1.96 -7.92
N PHE A 74 2.55 -1.40 -6.70
CA PHE A 74 2.99 -0.03 -6.47
C PHE A 74 4.50 0.09 -6.57
N ASP A 75 4.95 0.97 -7.46
CA ASP A 75 6.34 1.28 -7.72
C ASP A 75 6.54 2.78 -7.99
N HIS A 76 7.77 3.18 -8.30
CA HIS A 76 8.13 4.58 -8.60
C HIS A 76 7.52 5.12 -9.91
N LEU A 77 7.01 4.26 -10.78
CA LEU A 77 6.36 4.62 -12.04
C LEU A 77 4.82 4.73 -11.87
N THR A 78 4.29 4.27 -10.75
CA THR A 78 2.85 4.34 -10.49
C THR A 78 2.40 5.80 -10.43
N PRO A 79 1.40 6.21 -11.23
CA PRO A 79 0.88 7.57 -11.22
C PRO A 79 0.37 7.97 -9.84
N LEU A 80 0.76 9.15 -9.37
CA LEU A 80 0.40 9.67 -8.06
C LEU A 80 -0.58 10.85 -8.21
N PRO A 81 -1.50 11.06 -7.25
CA PRO A 81 -2.37 12.24 -7.23
C PRO A 81 -1.66 13.50 -6.70
N ILE A 82 -0.40 13.39 -6.30
CA ILE A 82 0.47 14.49 -5.85
C ILE A 82 1.77 14.49 -6.65
N ALA A 83 2.40 15.66 -6.78
CA ALA A 83 3.72 15.76 -7.41
C ALA A 83 4.80 15.25 -6.43
N ASN A 84 5.67 14.36 -6.91
CA ASN A 84 6.83 13.91 -6.15
C ASN A 84 8.04 14.79 -6.53
N CYS A 85 8.44 15.68 -5.62
CA CYS A 85 9.58 16.60 -5.80
C CYS A 85 10.86 16.06 -5.14
N TYR A 86 10.91 14.81 -4.75
CA TYR A 86 12.14 14.20 -4.21
C TYR A 86 13.22 14.13 -5.29
N GLN A 87 14.47 14.43 -4.93
CA GLN A 87 15.57 14.55 -5.92
C GLN A 87 15.85 13.23 -6.66
N THR A 88 15.65 12.10 -6.00
CA THR A 88 15.82 10.75 -6.55
C THR A 88 14.53 9.94 -6.35
N PRO A 89 13.46 10.20 -7.13
CA PRO A 89 12.15 9.62 -6.93
C PRO A 89 12.16 8.08 -6.91
N GLU A 90 13.06 7.48 -7.70
CA GLU A 90 13.25 6.03 -7.82
C GLU A 90 13.81 5.37 -6.55
N THR A 91 14.44 6.15 -5.67
CA THR A 91 15.02 5.65 -4.41
C THR A 91 14.18 5.96 -3.19
N LEU A 92 13.13 6.77 -3.36
CA LEU A 92 12.22 7.10 -2.26
C LEU A 92 11.39 5.86 -1.88
N GLY A 93 11.39 5.52 -0.59
CA GLY A 93 10.62 4.39 -0.06
C GLY A 93 9.13 4.51 -0.41
N HIS A 94 8.55 3.42 -0.86
CA HIS A 94 7.13 3.37 -1.26
C HIS A 94 6.19 3.66 -0.09
N ASP A 95 6.56 3.28 1.12
CA ASP A 95 5.87 3.59 2.38
C ASP A 95 5.76 5.10 2.62
N ARG A 96 6.84 5.85 2.38
CA ARG A 96 6.85 7.32 2.48
C ARG A 96 5.93 7.97 1.45
N ILE A 97 5.98 7.51 0.21
CA ILE A 97 5.08 8.00 -0.86
C ILE A 97 3.62 7.73 -0.49
N ALA A 98 3.32 6.50 -0.04
CA ALA A 98 1.96 6.13 0.37
C ALA A 98 1.46 6.96 1.57
N ALA A 99 2.33 7.23 2.55
CA ALA A 99 1.99 8.09 3.68
C ALA A 99 1.70 9.54 3.23
N ALA A 100 2.51 10.09 2.31
CA ALA A 100 2.28 11.44 1.76
C ALA A 100 0.96 11.54 1.01
N VAL A 101 0.66 10.57 0.14
CA VAL A 101 -0.62 10.50 -0.59
C VAL A 101 -1.80 10.36 0.37
N GLY A 102 -1.68 9.48 1.37
CA GLY A 102 -2.71 9.28 2.38
C GLY A 102 -2.97 10.54 3.21
N ALA A 103 -1.93 11.22 3.65
CA ALA A 103 -2.03 12.47 4.41
C ALA A 103 -2.68 13.59 3.58
N ALA A 104 -2.28 13.76 2.31
CA ALA A 104 -2.89 14.74 1.40
C ALA A 104 -4.38 14.45 1.15
N HIS A 105 -4.77 13.19 1.11
CA HIS A 105 -6.17 12.79 0.97
C HIS A 105 -6.99 13.09 2.22
N LEU A 106 -6.44 12.84 3.42
CA LEU A 106 -7.11 13.07 4.70
C LEU A 106 -7.21 14.55 5.06
N CYS A 107 -6.22 15.35 4.65
CA CYS A 107 -6.12 16.78 4.94
C CYS A 107 -5.90 17.58 3.64
N PRO A 108 -6.93 17.67 2.77
CA PRO A 108 -6.77 18.31 1.46
C PRO A 108 -6.48 19.81 1.60
N ALA A 109 -5.66 20.33 0.67
CA ALA A 109 -5.28 21.75 0.59
C ALA A 109 -4.61 22.31 1.87
N GLN A 110 -3.88 21.49 2.60
CA GLN A 110 -3.10 21.89 3.77
C GLN A 110 -1.62 21.56 3.60
N ASN A 111 -0.78 22.37 4.22
CA ASN A 111 0.64 22.03 4.38
C ASN A 111 0.79 21.03 5.51
N LEU A 112 1.44 19.91 5.24
CA LEU A 112 1.53 18.78 6.17
C LEU A 112 2.99 18.40 6.41
N LEU A 113 3.33 18.16 7.66
CA LEU A 113 4.55 17.47 8.06
C LEU A 113 4.16 16.06 8.51
N ILE A 114 4.69 15.06 7.82
CA ILE A 114 4.46 13.66 8.13
C ILE A 114 5.69 13.15 8.87
N VAL A 115 5.48 12.56 10.04
CA VAL A 115 6.53 11.94 10.84
C VAL A 115 6.18 10.47 10.97
N ASP A 116 7.01 9.60 10.37
CA ASP A 116 6.89 8.16 10.53
C ASP A 116 7.99 7.67 11.48
N ALA A 117 7.58 7.19 12.65
CA ALA A 117 8.47 6.72 13.71
C ALA A 117 8.40 5.18 13.77
N GLY A 118 9.20 4.53 12.93
CA GLY A 118 9.37 3.07 12.89
C GLY A 118 10.78 2.66 13.31
N SER A 119 11.39 1.71 12.60
CA SER A 119 12.80 1.33 12.78
C SER A 119 13.75 2.49 12.47
N ALA A 120 13.36 3.36 11.56
CA ALA A 120 13.93 4.68 11.32
C ALA A 120 12.84 5.73 11.52
N VAL A 121 13.23 6.98 11.78
CA VAL A 121 12.31 8.12 11.79
C VAL A 121 12.48 8.88 10.48
N THR A 122 11.39 9.04 9.74
CA THR A 122 11.37 9.80 8.49
C THR A 122 10.48 11.03 8.63
N TYR A 123 10.83 12.06 7.86
CA TYR A 123 10.10 13.33 7.82
C TYR A 123 9.79 13.65 6.37
N ASP A 124 8.53 13.87 6.06
CA ASP A 124 8.07 14.25 4.73
C ASP A 124 7.17 15.49 4.80
N PHE A 125 7.34 16.38 3.86
CA PHE A 125 6.54 17.61 3.77
C PHE A 125 5.67 17.55 2.52
N VAL A 126 4.39 17.86 2.68
CA VAL A 126 3.42 18.01 1.58
C VAL A 126 2.84 19.41 1.63
N SER A 127 2.88 20.10 0.51
CA SER A 127 2.29 21.44 0.35
C SER A 127 1.23 21.47 -0.75
#